data_673776c7653a58686375974622760793
#
_entry.id   673776c7653a58686375974622760793
#
_cell.length_a   1.000
_cell.length_b   1.000
_cell.length_c   1.000
_cell.angle_alpha   90.00
_cell.angle_beta   90.00
_cell.angle_gamma   90.00
#
_symmetry.space_group_name_H-M   'P 1'
#
loop_
_entity.id
_entity.type
_entity.pdbx_description
1 polymer ?
#
loop_
_entity_poly.entity_id
_entity_poly.type
_entity_poly.pdbx_seq_one_letter_code
_entity_poly.pdbx_strand_id
1 'polypeptide(L)'
;MAHEHENEHDHEHEYNHEHEHDHEHEHDHEHEHDHEHIHTYDHDHGHAHTHPHSYAHFHSPEEKKRQLNRLSRVIGHLQHVKKMIEADEDCADVLNQLSATRSAITGLGKEIMNEHIRHCISHAIEDGDMEAVEEFQKAIEKFF
;
A
#
# COMPACT_ATOMS: atom_id res chain seq x y z
N MET A 1 21.71 65.77 -21.65
CA MET A 1 21.55 65.05 -22.91
C MET A 1 21.00 63.71 -22.58
N ALA A 2 19.72 63.53 -22.88
CA ALA A 2 18.94 62.35 -22.64
C ALA A 2 19.22 61.31 -23.74
N HIS A 3 19.28 60.03 -23.35
CA HIS A 3 19.05 58.92 -24.26
C HIS A 3 18.11 57.95 -23.60
N GLU A 4 16.86 58.05 -23.99
CA GLU A 4 15.81 57.09 -23.82
C GLU A 4 16.06 55.93 -24.81
N HIS A 5 16.08 54.68 -24.32
CA HIS A 5 15.94 53.50 -25.13
C HIS A 5 14.73 52.72 -24.62
N GLU A 6 13.62 52.95 -25.29
CA GLU A 6 12.46 52.10 -25.30
C GLU A 6 12.81 50.83 -26.09
N ASN A 7 12.58 49.65 -25.49
CA ASN A 7 12.64 48.38 -26.21
C ASN A 7 11.42 47.55 -25.80
N GLU A 8 10.34 47.80 -26.53
CA GLU A 8 9.13 46.97 -26.53
C GLU A 8 9.45 45.72 -27.34
N HIS A 9 9.37 44.56 -26.70
CA HIS A 9 9.27 43.28 -27.38
C HIS A 9 8.01 42.57 -26.90
N ASP A 10 6.93 42.80 -27.66
CA ASP A 10 5.76 41.95 -27.71
C ASP A 10 6.13 40.61 -28.37
N HIS A 11 6.03 39.51 -27.60
CA HIS A 11 5.98 38.18 -28.14
C HIS A 11 4.66 37.51 -27.73
N GLU A 12 3.67 37.70 -28.59
CA GLU A 12 2.46 36.88 -28.59
C GLU A 12 2.83 35.50 -29.15
N HIS A 13 2.82 34.47 -28.31
CA HIS A 13 2.83 33.08 -28.74
C HIS A 13 1.44 32.48 -28.56
N GLU A 14 0.67 32.53 -29.63
CA GLU A 14 -0.52 31.67 -29.80
C GLU A 14 -0.04 30.23 -29.99
N TYR A 15 -0.24 29.39 -28.95
CA TYR A 15 -0.17 27.94 -29.10
C TYR A 15 -1.58 27.39 -29.28
N ASN A 16 -1.96 27.24 -30.53
CA ASN A 16 -3.13 26.48 -30.95
C ASN A 16 -2.71 25.01 -31.08
N HIS A 17 -3.00 24.17 -30.11
CA HIS A 17 -2.85 22.72 -30.20
C HIS A 17 -4.22 22.06 -30.05
N GLU A 18 -4.91 21.95 -31.16
CA GLU A 18 -6.01 21.02 -31.33
C GLU A 18 -5.41 19.63 -31.55
N HIS A 19 -5.44 18.76 -30.52
CA HIS A 19 -5.21 17.34 -30.67
C HIS A 19 -6.54 16.61 -30.48
N GLU A 20 -7.20 16.38 -31.60
CA GLU A 20 -8.24 15.36 -31.69
C GLU A 20 -7.53 13.98 -31.69
N HIS A 21 -7.62 13.25 -30.59
CA HIS A 21 -7.27 11.84 -30.54
C HIS A 21 -8.53 11.03 -30.37
N ASP A 22 -9.15 10.68 -31.49
CA ASP A 22 -10.07 9.55 -31.61
C ASP A 22 -9.26 8.26 -31.41
N HIS A 23 -9.35 7.66 -30.25
CA HIS A 23 -8.92 6.27 -30.04
C HIS A 23 -10.13 5.44 -29.61
N GLU A 24 -10.86 4.96 -30.59
CA GLU A 24 -11.73 3.82 -30.44
C GLU A 24 -10.86 2.57 -30.26
N HIS A 25 -10.66 2.13 -29.02
CA HIS A 25 -10.14 0.82 -28.72
C HIS A 25 -11.25 -0.05 -28.14
N GLU A 26 -11.96 -0.72 -29.04
CA GLU A 26 -12.72 -1.90 -28.69
C GLU A 26 -11.72 -3.02 -28.37
N HIS A 27 -11.50 -3.30 -27.08
CA HIS A 27 -10.84 -4.50 -26.63
C HIS A 27 -11.85 -5.39 -25.92
N ASP A 28 -12.54 -6.19 -26.71
CA ASP A 28 -13.18 -7.42 -26.26
C ASP A 28 -12.06 -8.41 -25.87
N HIS A 29 -11.78 -8.49 -24.58
CA HIS A 29 -11.03 -9.58 -23.99
C HIS A 29 -11.91 -10.33 -23.00
N GLU A 30 -12.70 -11.26 -23.55
CA GLU A 30 -13.25 -12.36 -22.77
C GLU A 30 -12.07 -13.26 -22.36
N HIS A 31 -11.52 -13.05 -21.18
CA HIS A 31 -10.64 -14.00 -20.52
C HIS A 31 -11.41 -14.69 -19.40
N GLU A 32 -12.10 -15.76 -19.75
CA GLU A 32 -12.49 -16.79 -18.80
C GLU A 32 -11.20 -17.46 -18.31
N HIS A 33 -10.66 -17.01 -17.18
CA HIS A 33 -9.66 -17.75 -16.44
C HIS A 33 -10.32 -18.38 -15.21
N ASP A 34 -10.90 -19.54 -15.45
CA ASP A 34 -11.25 -20.52 -14.43
C ASP A 34 -9.93 -21.08 -13.86
N HIS A 35 -9.42 -20.46 -12.80
CA HIS A 35 -8.34 -21.01 -12.02
C HIS A 35 -8.86 -21.31 -10.61
N GLU A 36 -9.53 -22.47 -10.50
CA GLU A 36 -9.66 -23.16 -9.21
C GLU A 36 -8.28 -23.55 -8.71
N HIS A 37 -7.62 -22.64 -8.00
CA HIS A 37 -6.48 -23.00 -7.15
C HIS A 37 -6.97 -23.23 -5.73
N ILE A 38 -7.41 -24.45 -5.49
CA ILE A 38 -7.60 -24.99 -4.14
C ILE A 38 -6.20 -25.17 -3.56
N HIS A 39 -5.70 -24.15 -2.89
CA HIS A 39 -4.54 -24.29 -1.99
C HIS A 39 -5.03 -24.68 -0.61
N THR A 40 -5.24 -25.96 -0.41
CA THR A 40 -5.33 -26.56 0.91
C THR A 40 -3.93 -26.54 1.53
N TYR A 41 -3.58 -25.44 2.20
CA TYR A 41 -2.44 -25.46 3.12
C TYR A 41 -2.94 -26.05 4.45
N ASP A 42 -2.85 -27.37 4.54
CA ASP A 42 -3.00 -28.10 5.78
C ASP A 42 -1.67 -27.94 6.54
N HIS A 43 -1.54 -26.84 7.29
CA HIS A 43 -0.50 -26.68 8.30
C HIS A 43 -1.14 -26.96 9.64
N ASP A 44 -1.24 -28.27 9.96
CA ASP A 44 -1.47 -28.76 11.32
C ASP A 44 -0.26 -28.38 12.20
N HIS A 45 -0.28 -27.15 12.74
CA HIS A 45 0.51 -26.79 13.89
C HIS A 45 -0.43 -26.74 15.07
N GLY A 46 -0.57 -27.93 15.69
CA GLY A 46 -1.32 -28.14 16.92
C GLY A 46 -0.81 -27.30 18.08
N HIS A 47 -1.19 -26.05 18.13
CA HIS A 47 -1.25 -25.22 19.31
C HIS A 47 -2.70 -24.80 19.49
N ALA A 48 -3.49 -25.68 20.09
CA ALA A 48 -4.84 -25.36 20.57
C ALA A 48 -4.72 -24.34 21.71
N HIS A 49 -4.45 -23.09 21.40
CA HIS A 49 -4.75 -22.01 22.31
C HIS A 49 -6.22 -21.66 22.14
N THR A 50 -7.06 -22.39 22.88
CA THR A 50 -8.46 -22.04 23.10
C THR A 50 -8.49 -20.72 23.87
N HIS A 51 -8.34 -19.58 23.17
CA HIS A 51 -8.68 -18.30 23.73
C HIS A 51 -10.19 -18.10 23.57
N PRO A 52 -10.97 -18.06 24.69
CA PRO A 52 -12.43 -17.91 24.62
C PRO A 52 -12.89 -16.52 24.16
N HIS A 53 -11.96 -15.61 23.84
CA HIS A 53 -12.23 -14.24 23.44
C HIS A 53 -11.87 -14.01 21.98
N SER A 54 -12.57 -14.72 21.08
CA SER A 54 -12.57 -14.36 19.66
C SER A 54 -13.38 -13.09 19.49
N TYR A 55 -12.76 -11.93 19.77
CA TYR A 55 -13.26 -10.68 19.18
C TYR A 55 -13.13 -10.85 17.68
N ALA A 56 -14.25 -11.07 17.01
CA ALA A 56 -14.27 -11.10 15.55
C ALA A 56 -13.69 -9.78 15.08
N HIS A 57 -12.46 -9.82 14.54
CA HIS A 57 -11.81 -8.65 13.97
C HIS A 57 -12.67 -8.13 12.83
N PHE A 58 -13.58 -7.23 13.15
CA PHE A 58 -14.53 -6.69 12.20
C PHE A 58 -13.88 -5.50 11.49
N HIS A 59 -13.17 -5.80 10.40
CA HIS A 59 -12.74 -4.77 9.46
C HIS A 59 -13.86 -4.53 8.46
N SER A 60 -14.19 -3.27 8.20
CA SER A 60 -15.14 -2.96 7.14
C SER A 60 -14.58 -3.47 5.79
N PRO A 61 -15.42 -3.89 4.85
CA PRO A 61 -14.98 -4.30 3.52
C PRO A 61 -14.11 -3.25 2.83
N GLU A 62 -14.40 -1.97 3.04
CA GLU A 62 -13.67 -0.84 2.49
C GLU A 62 -12.27 -0.71 3.12
N GLU A 63 -12.15 -0.86 4.43
CA GLU A 63 -10.87 -0.85 5.14
C GLU A 63 -9.98 -2.00 4.67
N LYS A 64 -10.53 -3.20 4.63
CA LYS A 64 -9.83 -4.38 4.12
C LYS A 64 -9.34 -4.19 2.68
N LYS A 65 -10.20 -3.67 1.80
CA LYS A 65 -9.85 -3.37 0.41
C LYS A 65 -8.71 -2.36 0.33
N ARG A 66 -8.75 -1.30 1.15
CA ARG A 66 -7.71 -0.27 1.20
C ARG A 66 -6.37 -0.84 1.63
N GLN A 67 -6.34 -1.67 2.70
CA GLN A 67 -5.14 -2.34 3.18
C GLN A 67 -4.56 -3.29 2.12
N LEU A 68 -5.40 -4.11 1.49
CA LEU A 68 -4.97 -5.02 0.41
C LEU A 68 -4.39 -4.27 -0.78
N ASN A 69 -5.00 -3.15 -1.19
CA ASN A 69 -4.47 -2.32 -2.28
C ASN A 69 -3.11 -1.69 -1.93
N ARG A 70 -2.90 -1.31 -0.67
CA ARG A 70 -1.59 -0.82 -0.20
C ARG A 70 -0.56 -1.93 -0.18
N LEU A 71 -0.93 -3.10 0.32
CA LEU A 71 -0.05 -4.28 0.33
C LEU A 71 0.35 -4.70 -1.09
N SER A 72 -0.59 -4.71 -2.02
CA SER A 72 -0.31 -5.02 -3.43
C SER A 72 0.71 -4.06 -4.05
N ARG A 73 0.66 -2.78 -3.70
CA ARG A 73 1.68 -1.80 -4.13
C ARG A 73 3.05 -2.11 -3.54
N VAL A 74 3.12 -2.47 -2.25
CA VAL A 74 4.38 -2.89 -1.61
C VAL A 74 4.98 -4.11 -2.29
N ILE A 75 4.14 -5.10 -2.61
CA ILE A 75 4.55 -6.30 -3.34
C ILE A 75 5.13 -5.92 -4.71
N GLY A 76 4.45 -5.02 -5.45
CA GLY A 76 4.95 -4.52 -6.74
C GLY A 76 6.31 -3.82 -6.61
N HIS A 77 6.52 -3.01 -5.58
CA HIS A 77 7.81 -2.39 -5.29
C HIS A 77 8.91 -3.42 -4.99
N LEU A 78 8.61 -4.46 -4.18
CA LEU A 78 9.57 -5.53 -3.91
C LEU A 78 9.92 -6.34 -5.16
N GLN A 79 8.95 -6.59 -6.04
CA GLN A 79 9.18 -7.23 -7.32
C GLN A 79 10.08 -6.39 -8.23
N HIS A 80 9.92 -5.06 -8.20
CA HIS A 80 10.82 -4.15 -8.92
C HIS A 80 12.24 -4.22 -8.37
N VAL A 81 12.41 -4.13 -7.05
CA VAL A 81 13.72 -4.27 -6.40
C VAL A 81 14.39 -5.60 -6.76
N LYS A 82 13.62 -6.70 -6.77
CA LYS A 82 14.13 -8.00 -7.20
C LYS A 82 14.72 -7.93 -8.62
N LYS A 83 14.00 -7.31 -9.57
CA LYS A 83 14.48 -7.16 -10.96
C LYS A 83 15.73 -6.29 -11.04
N MET A 84 15.84 -5.23 -10.24
CA MET A 84 17.04 -4.40 -10.19
C MET A 84 18.27 -5.21 -9.75
N ILE A 85 18.12 -6.07 -8.74
CA ILE A 85 19.19 -6.97 -8.27
C ILE A 85 19.54 -8.00 -9.36
N GLU A 86 18.56 -8.58 -10.04
CA GLU A 86 18.77 -9.53 -11.14
C GLU A 86 19.46 -8.90 -12.35
N ALA A 87 19.32 -7.59 -12.52
CA ALA A 87 19.92 -6.81 -13.60
C ALA A 87 21.28 -6.19 -13.21
N ASP A 88 21.83 -6.50 -12.01
CA ASP A 88 23.07 -5.93 -11.47
C ASP A 88 23.06 -4.38 -11.47
N GLU A 89 21.90 -3.76 -11.18
CA GLU A 89 21.76 -2.31 -11.08
C GLU A 89 22.56 -1.73 -9.92
N ASP A 90 22.79 -0.41 -9.94
CA ASP A 90 23.59 0.27 -8.91
C ASP A 90 23.03 0.04 -7.50
N CYS A 91 23.91 -0.32 -6.57
CA CYS A 91 23.51 -0.63 -5.19
C CYS A 91 22.85 0.55 -4.46
N ALA A 92 23.23 1.80 -4.78
CA ALA A 92 22.62 2.97 -4.18
C ALA A 92 21.15 3.12 -4.63
N ASP A 93 20.86 2.84 -5.89
CA ASP A 93 19.50 2.87 -6.41
C ASP A 93 18.64 1.75 -5.81
N VAL A 94 19.17 0.54 -5.70
CA VAL A 94 18.51 -0.59 -5.01
C VAL A 94 18.20 -0.23 -3.57
N LEU A 95 19.16 0.35 -2.82
CA LEU A 95 18.95 0.76 -1.43
C LEU A 95 17.91 1.88 -1.30
N ASN A 96 17.86 2.83 -2.25
CA ASN A 96 16.84 3.87 -2.29
C ASN A 96 15.45 3.27 -2.45
N GLN A 97 15.26 2.31 -3.35
CA GLN A 97 13.99 1.62 -3.55
C GLN A 97 13.58 0.78 -2.33
N LEU A 98 14.52 0.11 -1.68
CA LEU A 98 14.27 -0.60 -0.42
C LEU A 98 13.84 0.34 0.70
N SER A 99 14.46 1.52 0.81
CA SER A 99 14.07 2.53 1.80
C SER A 99 12.65 3.04 1.57
N ALA A 100 12.27 3.28 0.31
CA ALA A 100 10.91 3.65 -0.05
C ALA A 100 9.90 2.54 0.31
N THR A 101 10.25 1.28 0.01
CA THR A 101 9.43 0.11 0.34
C THR A 101 9.26 -0.04 1.86
N ARG A 102 10.32 0.11 2.65
CA ARG A 102 10.25 0.11 4.12
C ARG A 102 9.27 1.17 4.64
N SER A 103 9.35 2.38 4.09
CA SER A 103 8.45 3.48 4.47
C SER A 103 6.98 3.16 4.15
N ALA A 104 6.72 2.52 3.02
CA ALA A 104 5.38 2.08 2.63
C ALA A 104 4.83 0.99 3.56
N ILE A 105 5.68 0.01 3.97
CA ILE A 105 5.33 -1.04 4.95
C ILE A 105 5.01 -0.41 6.30
N THR A 106 5.86 0.51 6.77
CA THR A 106 5.63 1.22 8.03
C THR A 106 4.31 2.00 8.01
N GLY A 107 4.00 2.66 6.89
CA GLY A 107 2.73 3.36 6.72
C GLY A 107 1.50 2.44 6.75
N LEU A 108 1.60 1.25 6.14
CA LEU A 108 0.56 0.23 6.20
C LEU A 108 0.38 -0.29 7.64
N GLY A 109 1.47 -0.58 8.34
CA GLY A 109 1.42 -1.04 9.74
C GLY A 109 0.75 -0.03 10.65
N LYS A 110 1.05 1.27 10.50
CA LYS A 110 0.37 2.35 11.24
C LYS A 110 -1.13 2.39 10.99
N GLU A 111 -1.56 2.17 9.75
CA GLU A 111 -2.98 2.13 9.41
C GLU A 111 -3.69 0.94 10.09
N ILE A 112 -3.11 -0.25 9.98
CA ILE A 112 -3.63 -1.46 10.64
C ILE A 112 -3.70 -1.27 12.16
N MET A 113 -2.65 -0.75 12.77
CA MET A 113 -2.60 -0.45 14.19
C MET A 113 -3.71 0.51 14.61
N ASN A 114 -3.90 1.62 13.90
CA ASN A 114 -4.93 2.61 14.23
C ASN A 114 -6.34 2.04 14.12
N GLU A 115 -6.59 1.17 13.15
CA GLU A 115 -7.87 0.49 13.01
C GLU A 115 -8.10 -0.51 14.14
N HIS A 116 -7.07 -1.28 14.51
CA HIS A 116 -7.14 -2.23 15.60
C HIS A 116 -7.40 -1.55 16.97
N ILE A 117 -6.75 -0.41 17.21
CA ILE A 117 -7.02 0.39 18.42
C ILE A 117 -8.48 0.81 18.46
N ARG A 118 -9.02 1.31 17.35
CA ARG A 118 -10.41 1.82 17.31
C ARG A 118 -11.45 0.74 17.48
N HIS A 119 -11.23 -0.46 16.94
CA HIS A 119 -12.26 -1.49 16.88
C HIS A 119 -12.08 -2.62 17.89
N CYS A 120 -10.87 -2.95 18.27
CA CYS A 120 -10.60 -4.09 19.13
C CYS A 120 -10.13 -3.67 20.52
N ILE A 121 -9.14 -2.80 20.61
CA ILE A 121 -8.53 -2.43 21.90
C ILE A 121 -9.50 -1.61 22.76
N SER A 122 -10.32 -0.75 22.17
CA SER A 122 -11.34 0.00 22.92
C SER A 122 -12.32 -0.95 23.61
N HIS A 123 -12.79 -1.99 22.93
CA HIS A 123 -13.66 -3.00 23.51
C HIS A 123 -12.94 -3.86 24.55
N ALA A 124 -11.70 -4.27 24.28
CA ALA A 124 -10.90 -5.04 25.24
C ALA A 124 -10.72 -4.29 26.58
N ILE A 125 -10.51 -2.97 26.54
CA ILE A 125 -10.41 -2.12 27.72
C ILE A 125 -11.77 -2.05 28.47
N GLU A 126 -12.88 -1.87 27.72
CA GLU A 126 -14.23 -1.82 28.30
C GLU A 126 -14.61 -3.13 28.98
N ASP A 127 -14.20 -4.28 28.41
CA ASP A 127 -14.46 -5.62 28.93
C ASP A 127 -13.44 -6.06 30.00
N GLY A 128 -12.39 -5.28 30.23
CA GLY A 128 -11.33 -5.59 31.21
C GLY A 128 -10.36 -6.67 30.74
N ASP A 129 -10.32 -6.96 29.43
CA ASP A 129 -9.39 -7.91 28.81
C ASP A 129 -7.99 -7.30 28.64
N MET A 130 -7.26 -7.25 29.74
CA MET A 130 -5.90 -6.70 29.75
C MET A 130 -4.90 -7.57 29.02
N GLU A 131 -5.16 -8.87 28.86
CA GLU A 131 -4.29 -9.78 28.10
C GLU A 131 -4.25 -9.43 26.63
N ALA A 132 -5.40 -9.15 26.00
CA ALA A 132 -5.48 -8.69 24.61
C ALA A 132 -4.75 -7.34 24.42
N VAL A 133 -4.83 -6.44 25.39
CA VAL A 133 -4.11 -5.14 25.35
C VAL A 133 -2.60 -5.36 25.40
N GLU A 134 -2.10 -6.23 26.29
CA GLU A 134 -0.67 -6.53 26.40
C GLU A 134 -0.13 -7.24 25.15
N GLU A 135 -0.88 -8.18 24.57
CA GLU A 135 -0.49 -8.85 23.31
C GLU A 135 -0.35 -7.86 22.16
N PHE A 136 -1.28 -6.94 22.06
CA PHE A 136 -1.22 -5.89 21.03
C PHE A 136 -0.03 -4.96 21.26
N GLN A 137 0.26 -4.56 22.49
CA GLN A 137 1.44 -3.75 22.81
C GLN A 137 2.74 -4.46 22.38
N LYS A 138 2.88 -5.74 22.69
CA LYS A 138 4.03 -6.56 22.25
C LYS A 138 4.15 -6.62 20.71
N ALA A 139 3.03 -6.67 20.01
CA ALA A 139 3.03 -6.66 18.55
C ALA A 139 3.53 -5.30 17.99
N ILE A 140 3.11 -4.19 18.58
CA ILE A 140 3.57 -2.85 18.23
C ILE A 140 5.08 -2.73 18.44
N GLU A 141 5.60 -3.12 19.62
CA GLU A 141 7.03 -3.05 19.96
C GLU A 141 7.92 -3.86 19.00
N LYS A 142 7.39 -4.96 18.43
CA LYS A 142 8.13 -5.75 17.43
C LYS A 142 8.11 -5.13 16.04
N PHE A 143 7.11 -4.32 15.76
CA PHE A 143 6.93 -3.75 14.42
C PHE A 143 7.67 -2.42 14.26
N PHE A 144 7.78 -1.62 15.29
CA PHE A 144 8.44 -0.30 15.29
C PHE A 144 9.76 -0.32 16.07
#